data_96d1459c07d57cbc0e55fd9b1587e63a
#
_entry.id   96d1459c07d57cbc0e55fd9b1587e63a
#
_cell.length_a   1.000
_cell.length_b   1.000
_cell.length_c   1.000
_cell.angle_alpha   90.00
_cell.angle_beta   90.00
_cell.angle_gamma   90.00
#
_symmetry.space_group_name_H-M   'P 1'
#
loop_
_entity.id
_entity.type
_entity.pdbx_description
1 polymer ?
#
loop_
_entity_poly.entity_id
_entity_poly.type
_entity_poly.pdbx_seq_one_letter_code
_entity_poly.pdbx_strand_id
1 'polypeptide(L)'
;MADSPAAGAVLKPNAWPAPAPKRFSLRFILPKEDPWQIAMVGLVVGLSLFILAIPIIVLVLSFRDGRPIDPDSTYSLLHYAAVFTDPVAYRALLNTVTFSLVTLIVAFAFGLPAAWLAERTNLQAKPLLYTLMTLGILLPGFATAMGWLFMLHPRIGLVNVFFTRIVVFSEAPFNIATIVGMGWVQGLSLAPIAFIMTAAVLKAIDPALEESTQMSGANFFNVIRK
;
A
#
# COMPACT_ATOMS: atom_id res chain seq x y z
N MET A 1 -62.16 -10.21 -51.83
CA MET A 1 -61.02 -10.96 -52.33
C MET A 1 -59.83 -10.02 -52.39
N ALA A 2 -59.07 -10.01 -51.31
CA ALA A 2 -57.83 -9.21 -51.22
C ALA A 2 -56.92 -9.99 -50.31
N ASP A 3 -55.84 -10.44 -50.90
CA ASP A 3 -54.77 -11.23 -50.24
C ASP A 3 -54.06 -10.46 -49.15
N SER A 4 -53.93 -11.10 -48.03
CA SER A 4 -53.05 -10.72 -46.94
C SER A 4 -51.65 -11.34 -47.16
N PRO A 5 -50.57 -10.58 -47.24
CA PRO A 5 -49.26 -11.15 -47.22
C PRO A 5 -48.70 -11.18 -45.79
N ALA A 6 -48.51 -12.39 -45.35
CA ALA A 6 -47.38 -12.94 -44.59
C ALA A 6 -46.84 -12.18 -43.38
N ALA A 7 -47.22 -12.75 -42.27
CA ALA A 7 -46.44 -12.76 -41.02
C ALA A 7 -45.03 -13.35 -41.23
N GLY A 8 -44.05 -12.83 -40.48
CA GLY A 8 -42.85 -13.59 -40.19
C GLY A 8 -41.50 -12.98 -40.58
N ALA A 9 -41.29 -11.69 -40.40
CA ALA A 9 -39.93 -11.21 -40.30
C ALA A 9 -39.47 -11.40 -38.84
N VAL A 10 -38.90 -12.58 -38.55
CA VAL A 10 -38.13 -12.79 -37.31
C VAL A 10 -36.93 -11.87 -37.37
N LEU A 11 -36.98 -10.74 -36.62
CA LEU A 11 -35.85 -9.90 -36.37
C LEU A 11 -34.77 -10.75 -35.70
N LYS A 12 -33.73 -11.09 -36.44
CA LYS A 12 -32.53 -11.68 -35.86
C LYS A 12 -32.02 -10.70 -34.77
N PRO A 13 -31.85 -11.15 -33.53
CA PRO A 13 -31.22 -10.31 -32.50
C PRO A 13 -29.87 -9.90 -33.06
N ASN A 14 -29.64 -8.57 -33.11
CA ASN A 14 -28.34 -7.99 -33.42
C ASN A 14 -27.31 -8.61 -32.48
N ALA A 15 -26.65 -9.67 -32.94
CA ALA A 15 -25.50 -10.23 -32.23
C ALA A 15 -24.41 -9.12 -32.22
N TRP A 16 -24.27 -8.44 -31.09
CA TRP A 16 -23.19 -7.51 -30.88
C TRP A 16 -21.89 -8.24 -31.21
N PRO A 17 -21.06 -7.74 -32.13
CA PRO A 17 -19.81 -8.42 -32.46
C PRO A 17 -18.95 -8.51 -31.19
N ALA A 18 -18.62 -9.71 -30.79
CA ALA A 18 -17.72 -9.94 -29.66
C ALA A 18 -16.42 -9.14 -29.90
N PRO A 19 -15.93 -8.38 -28.91
CA PRO A 19 -14.70 -7.63 -29.06
C PRO A 19 -13.59 -8.59 -29.43
N ALA A 20 -12.94 -8.33 -30.56
CA ALA A 20 -11.81 -9.14 -31.02
C ALA A 20 -10.74 -9.22 -29.91
N PRO A 21 -10.15 -10.39 -29.65
CA PRO A 21 -9.14 -10.53 -28.64
C PRO A 21 -7.99 -9.55 -28.95
N LYS A 22 -7.72 -8.63 -28.02
CA LYS A 22 -6.59 -7.71 -28.13
C LYS A 22 -5.32 -8.55 -28.12
N ARG A 23 -4.80 -8.86 -29.29
CA ARG A 23 -3.48 -9.47 -29.42
C ARG A 23 -2.46 -8.48 -28.83
N PHE A 24 -1.84 -8.87 -27.74
CA PHE A 24 -0.74 -8.10 -27.14
C PHE A 24 0.38 -8.06 -28.18
N SER A 25 0.44 -6.97 -28.93
CA SER A 25 1.49 -6.80 -29.95
C SER A 25 2.70 -6.17 -29.28
N LEU A 26 3.80 -6.87 -29.24
CA LEU A 26 5.12 -6.36 -28.82
C LEU A 26 5.56 -5.12 -29.63
N ARG A 27 4.87 -4.80 -30.73
CA ARG A 27 5.07 -3.59 -31.53
C ARG A 27 4.80 -2.28 -30.76
N PHE A 28 4.13 -2.34 -29.60
CA PHE A 28 3.94 -1.16 -28.76
C PHE A 28 5.19 -0.81 -27.94
N ILE A 29 6.14 -1.74 -27.81
CA ILE A 29 7.37 -1.56 -27.01
C ILE A 29 8.55 -1.17 -27.91
N LEU A 30 8.49 -1.46 -29.22
CA LEU A 30 9.56 -1.11 -30.14
C LEU A 30 9.39 0.32 -30.64
N PRO A 31 10.39 1.19 -30.47
CA PRO A 31 10.33 2.58 -30.95
C PRO A 31 10.21 2.62 -32.45
N LYS A 32 9.35 3.49 -32.95
CA LYS A 32 9.19 3.80 -34.36
C LYS A 32 10.46 4.57 -34.76
N GLU A 33 11.35 3.98 -35.48
CA GLU A 33 12.54 4.47 -36.22
C GLU A 33 13.20 5.84 -35.84
N ASP A 34 12.73 6.48 -34.78
CA ASP A 34 13.24 7.75 -34.32
C ASP A 34 14.47 7.54 -33.43
N PRO A 35 15.68 7.99 -33.84
CA PRO A 35 16.92 7.69 -33.11
C PRO A 35 16.88 8.15 -31.66
N TRP A 36 16.12 9.20 -31.35
CA TRP A 36 15.91 9.67 -29.99
C TRP A 36 15.11 8.68 -29.14
N GLN A 37 14.05 8.10 -29.69
CA GLN A 37 13.25 7.09 -28.97
C GLN A 37 14.05 5.82 -28.73
N ILE A 38 14.85 5.41 -29.69
CA ILE A 38 15.75 4.25 -29.55
C ILE A 38 16.76 4.52 -28.41
N ALA A 39 17.36 5.71 -28.39
CA ALA A 39 18.30 6.10 -27.33
C ALA A 39 17.64 6.12 -25.95
N MET A 40 16.41 6.66 -25.82
CA MET A 40 15.65 6.69 -24.57
C MET A 40 15.27 5.28 -24.09
N VAL A 41 14.80 4.42 -25.00
CA VAL A 41 14.49 3.02 -24.65
C VAL A 41 15.76 2.28 -24.24
N GLY A 42 16.86 2.47 -24.96
CA GLY A 42 18.17 1.90 -24.61
C GLY A 42 18.65 2.32 -23.24
N LEU A 43 18.49 3.62 -22.90
CA LEU A 43 18.82 4.15 -21.58
C LEU A 43 17.95 3.49 -20.48
N VAL A 44 16.63 3.44 -20.68
CA VAL A 44 15.70 2.85 -19.70
C VAL A 44 16.00 1.36 -19.49
N VAL A 45 16.19 0.61 -20.57
CA VAL A 45 16.55 -0.81 -20.49
C VAL A 45 17.91 -1.00 -19.81
N GLY A 46 18.90 -0.19 -20.16
CA GLY A 46 20.23 -0.25 -19.53
C GLY A 46 20.18 0.03 -18.02
N LEU A 47 19.46 1.09 -17.60
CA LEU A 47 19.24 1.40 -16.19
C LEU A 47 18.47 0.28 -15.48
N SER A 48 17.44 -0.27 -16.12
CA SER A 48 16.66 -1.37 -15.53
C SER A 48 17.52 -2.62 -15.33
N LEU A 49 18.34 -2.98 -16.31
CA LEU A 49 19.28 -4.10 -16.19
C LEU A 49 20.34 -3.84 -15.12
N PHE A 50 20.85 -2.61 -15.02
CA PHE A 50 21.80 -2.23 -13.97
C PHE A 50 21.18 -2.36 -12.56
N ILE A 51 19.95 -1.88 -12.38
CA ILE A 51 19.22 -2.02 -11.11
C ILE A 51 18.97 -3.49 -10.79
N LEU A 52 18.58 -4.31 -11.78
CA LEU A 52 18.35 -5.73 -11.60
C LEU A 52 19.65 -6.53 -11.36
N ALA A 53 20.78 -6.05 -11.83
CA ALA A 53 22.08 -6.71 -11.59
C ALA A 53 22.43 -6.72 -10.09
N ILE A 54 22.08 -5.66 -9.34
CA ILE A 54 22.39 -5.57 -7.90
C ILE A 54 21.79 -6.73 -7.10
N PRO A 55 20.47 -6.98 -7.12
CA PRO A 55 19.89 -8.10 -6.38
C PRO A 55 20.37 -9.47 -6.90
N ILE A 56 20.66 -9.61 -8.20
CA ILE A 56 21.21 -10.84 -8.75
C ILE A 56 22.63 -11.10 -8.18
N ILE A 57 23.48 -10.07 -8.15
CA ILE A 57 24.81 -10.18 -7.56
C ILE A 57 24.70 -10.54 -6.06
N VAL A 58 23.84 -9.87 -5.31
CA VAL A 58 23.61 -10.19 -3.89
C VAL A 58 23.12 -11.63 -3.72
N LEU A 59 22.21 -12.09 -4.59
CA LEU A 59 21.73 -13.47 -4.58
C LEU A 59 22.86 -14.47 -4.82
N VAL A 60 23.70 -14.23 -5.83
CA VAL A 60 24.87 -15.10 -6.13
C VAL A 60 25.85 -15.10 -4.96
N LEU A 61 26.13 -13.92 -4.39
CA LEU A 61 27.03 -13.80 -3.24
C LEU A 61 26.47 -14.48 -1.97
N SER A 62 25.15 -14.56 -1.81
CA SER A 62 24.54 -15.24 -0.67
C SER A 62 24.81 -16.75 -0.61
N PHE A 63 25.13 -17.35 -1.76
CA PHE A 63 25.53 -18.75 -1.85
C PHE A 63 27.06 -18.98 -1.71
N ARG A 64 27.88 -17.92 -1.62
CA ARG A 64 29.32 -18.03 -1.49
C ARG A 64 29.71 -17.99 -0.01
N ASP A 65 30.51 -18.96 0.41
CA ASP A 65 31.13 -18.99 1.74
C ASP A 65 32.48 -18.27 1.67
N GLY A 66 32.74 -17.36 2.65
CA GLY A 66 33.93 -16.55 2.70
C GLY A 66 33.78 -15.14 2.08
N ARG A 67 34.91 -14.47 1.84
CA ARG A 67 34.92 -13.14 1.25
C ARG A 67 34.64 -13.24 -0.27
N PRO A 68 33.83 -12.34 -0.83
CA PRO A 68 33.45 -12.38 -2.26
C PRO A 68 34.64 -12.39 -3.25
N ILE A 69 35.78 -11.84 -2.82
CA ILE A 69 37.01 -11.71 -3.65
C ILE A 69 37.99 -12.86 -3.42
N ASP A 70 37.70 -13.74 -2.44
CA ASP A 70 38.60 -14.82 -2.08
C ASP A 70 38.53 -15.94 -3.15
N PRO A 71 39.66 -16.32 -3.82
CA PRO A 71 39.65 -17.38 -4.80
C PRO A 71 39.25 -18.75 -4.23
N ASP A 72 39.42 -18.95 -2.91
CA ASP A 72 39.10 -20.20 -2.23
C ASP A 72 37.63 -20.27 -1.76
N SER A 73 36.83 -19.24 -2.07
CA SER A 73 35.42 -19.23 -1.67
C SER A 73 34.61 -20.29 -2.43
N THR A 74 33.95 -21.18 -1.69
CA THR A 74 33.10 -22.25 -2.23
C THR A 74 31.62 -21.88 -2.18
N TYR A 75 30.83 -22.52 -3.02
CA TYR A 75 29.36 -22.38 -2.94
C TYR A 75 28.81 -23.27 -1.83
N SER A 76 28.06 -22.68 -0.91
CA SER A 76 27.45 -23.40 0.20
C SER A 76 26.10 -22.79 0.62
N LEU A 77 25.31 -23.57 1.35
CA LEU A 77 24.07 -23.12 1.99
C LEU A 77 24.26 -22.78 3.47
N LEU A 78 25.53 -22.68 3.92
CA LEU A 78 25.87 -22.48 5.33
C LEU A 78 25.22 -21.21 5.91
N HIS A 79 25.21 -20.10 5.15
CA HIS A 79 24.59 -18.85 5.57
C HIS A 79 23.08 -19.01 5.76
N TYR A 80 22.42 -19.77 4.89
CA TYR A 80 20.97 -20.04 5.02
C TYR A 80 20.69 -20.93 6.25
N ALA A 81 21.48 -21.98 6.44
CA ALA A 81 21.38 -22.82 7.62
C ALA A 81 21.60 -22.02 8.92
N ALA A 82 22.61 -21.11 8.92
CA ALA A 82 22.88 -20.24 10.05
C ALA A 82 21.69 -19.33 10.38
N VAL A 83 21.04 -18.73 9.39
CA VAL A 83 19.84 -17.88 9.60
C VAL A 83 18.71 -18.67 10.22
N PHE A 84 18.47 -19.91 9.80
CA PHE A 84 17.42 -20.76 10.36
C PHE A 84 17.73 -21.34 11.73
N THR A 85 18.98 -21.32 12.17
CA THR A 85 19.40 -21.82 13.50
C THR A 85 19.67 -20.69 14.50
N ASP A 86 19.79 -19.44 14.02
CA ASP A 86 20.11 -18.28 14.87
C ASP A 86 18.85 -17.76 15.59
N PRO A 87 18.82 -17.77 16.93
CA PRO A 87 17.73 -17.17 17.70
C PRO A 87 17.54 -15.67 17.45
N VAL A 88 18.59 -14.95 17.02
CA VAL A 88 18.51 -13.52 16.71
C VAL A 88 17.65 -13.28 15.47
N ALA A 89 17.77 -14.16 14.46
CA ALA A 89 16.96 -14.08 13.25
C ALA A 89 15.45 -14.21 13.55
N TYR A 90 15.07 -15.14 14.43
CA TYR A 90 13.67 -15.31 14.86
C TYR A 90 13.15 -14.11 15.66
N ARG A 91 13.97 -13.54 16.54
CA ARG A 91 13.60 -12.31 17.26
C ARG A 91 13.40 -11.14 16.28
N ALA A 92 14.30 -10.97 15.33
CA ALA A 92 14.18 -9.94 14.29
C ALA A 92 12.91 -10.13 13.46
N LEU A 93 12.58 -11.37 13.08
CA LEU A 93 11.35 -11.70 12.37
C LEU A 93 10.10 -11.34 13.19
N LEU A 94 10.06 -11.75 14.46
CA LEU A 94 8.95 -11.43 15.36
C LEU A 94 8.79 -9.91 15.56
N ASN A 95 9.90 -9.20 15.72
CA ASN A 95 9.88 -7.74 15.82
C ASN A 95 9.34 -7.09 14.53
N THR A 96 9.74 -7.60 13.37
CA THR A 96 9.25 -7.11 12.07
C THR A 96 7.75 -7.37 11.91
N VAL A 97 7.28 -8.56 12.25
CA VAL A 97 5.85 -8.92 12.21
C VAL A 97 5.06 -8.02 13.15
N THR A 98 5.53 -7.85 14.40
CA THR A 98 4.86 -6.98 15.38
C THR A 98 4.81 -5.53 14.89
N PHE A 99 5.93 -5.00 14.41
CA PHE A 99 5.99 -3.65 13.83
C PHE A 99 4.99 -3.49 12.67
N SER A 100 4.97 -4.45 11.74
CA SER A 100 4.09 -4.41 10.58
C SER A 100 2.61 -4.48 10.96
N LEU A 101 2.26 -5.34 11.93
CA LEU A 101 0.88 -5.46 12.42
C LEU A 101 0.41 -4.18 13.11
N VAL A 102 1.22 -3.61 13.99
CA VAL A 102 0.89 -2.33 14.64
C VAL A 102 0.74 -1.23 13.60
N THR A 103 1.67 -1.14 12.65
CA THR A 103 1.60 -0.18 11.53
C THR A 103 0.30 -0.30 10.74
N LEU A 104 -0.08 -1.51 10.35
CA LEU A 104 -1.32 -1.75 9.61
C LEU A 104 -2.56 -1.39 10.42
N ILE A 105 -2.62 -1.85 11.67
CA ILE A 105 -3.75 -1.55 12.56
C ILE A 105 -3.94 -0.05 12.71
N VAL A 106 -2.87 0.70 12.96
CA VAL A 106 -2.92 2.15 13.11
C VAL A 106 -3.29 2.83 11.79
N ALA A 107 -2.67 2.45 10.67
CA ALA A 107 -2.97 3.03 9.36
C ALA A 107 -4.45 2.87 8.99
N PHE A 108 -5.00 1.68 9.19
CA PHE A 108 -6.40 1.41 8.92
C PHE A 108 -7.34 2.01 9.96
N ALA A 109 -6.97 2.05 11.23
CA ALA A 109 -7.79 2.67 12.29
C ALA A 109 -8.05 4.17 12.04
N PHE A 110 -7.14 4.86 11.36
CA PHE A 110 -7.33 6.26 10.98
C PHE A 110 -7.77 6.42 9.52
N GLY A 111 -7.21 5.65 8.60
CA GLY A 111 -7.48 5.77 7.17
C GLY A 111 -8.89 5.34 6.76
N LEU A 112 -9.38 4.18 7.25
CA LEU A 112 -10.69 3.66 6.89
C LEU A 112 -11.84 4.55 7.37
N PRO A 113 -11.90 4.95 8.67
CA PRO A 113 -12.98 5.83 9.13
C PRO A 113 -12.96 7.18 8.41
N ALA A 114 -11.78 7.75 8.17
CA ALA A 114 -11.64 9.00 7.44
C ALA A 114 -12.18 8.87 6.00
N ALA A 115 -11.87 7.79 5.29
CA ALA A 115 -12.38 7.52 3.95
C ALA A 115 -13.89 7.31 3.95
N TRP A 116 -14.41 6.58 4.92
CA TRP A 116 -15.83 6.36 5.07
C TRP A 116 -16.58 7.66 5.35
N LEU A 117 -16.08 8.50 6.25
CA LEU A 117 -16.64 9.83 6.52
C LEU A 117 -16.63 10.70 5.26
N ALA A 118 -15.56 10.66 4.46
CA ALA A 118 -15.46 11.43 3.24
C ALA A 118 -16.45 10.96 2.17
N GLU A 119 -16.66 9.64 2.00
CA GLU A 119 -17.40 9.12 0.85
C GLU A 119 -18.84 8.72 1.16
N ARG A 120 -19.15 8.40 2.41
CA ARG A 120 -20.48 7.91 2.82
C ARG A 120 -21.24 8.85 3.75
N THR A 121 -20.70 10.04 4.03
CA THR A 121 -21.39 11.06 4.83
C THR A 121 -21.42 12.42 4.14
N ASN A 122 -22.35 13.26 4.56
CA ASN A 122 -22.46 14.64 4.08
C ASN A 122 -21.52 15.57 4.86
N LEU A 123 -20.23 15.19 4.94
CA LEU A 123 -19.22 15.98 5.64
C LEU A 123 -18.99 17.32 4.93
N GLN A 124 -19.30 18.44 5.59
CA GLN A 124 -19.10 19.78 5.02
C GLN A 124 -17.61 20.10 4.78
N ALA A 125 -16.71 19.55 5.62
CA ALA A 125 -15.27 19.73 5.55
C ALA A 125 -14.56 18.68 4.68
N LYS A 126 -15.25 17.99 3.77
CA LYS A 126 -14.68 16.97 2.87
C LYS A 126 -13.43 17.44 2.12
N PRO A 127 -13.40 18.65 1.49
CA PRO A 127 -12.18 19.13 0.82
C PRO A 127 -11.00 19.30 1.80
N LEU A 128 -11.26 19.77 3.02
CA LEU A 128 -10.23 19.94 4.05
C LEU A 128 -9.63 18.58 4.44
N LEU A 129 -10.48 17.55 4.65
CA LEU A 129 -10.02 16.21 4.98
C LEU A 129 -9.09 15.63 3.88
N TYR A 130 -9.49 15.76 2.61
CA TYR A 130 -8.65 15.34 1.49
C TYR A 130 -7.32 16.11 1.44
N THR A 131 -7.37 17.43 1.66
CA THR A 131 -6.16 18.27 1.66
C THR A 131 -5.21 17.85 2.79
N LEU A 132 -5.72 17.68 4.01
CA LEU A 132 -4.89 17.27 5.15
C LEU A 132 -4.26 15.89 4.95
N MET A 133 -5.02 14.92 4.43
CA MET A 133 -4.50 13.60 4.12
C MET A 133 -3.44 13.64 3.00
N THR A 134 -3.66 14.45 1.96
CA THR A 134 -2.69 14.61 0.88
C THR A 134 -1.41 15.29 1.37
N LEU A 135 -1.52 16.33 2.21
CA LEU A 135 -0.36 16.99 2.82
C LEU A 135 0.45 16.02 3.68
N GLY A 136 -0.20 15.07 4.37
CA GLY A 136 0.48 14.03 5.14
C GLY A 136 1.45 13.18 4.31
N ILE A 137 1.13 12.92 3.05
CA ILE A 137 2.01 12.16 2.13
C ILE A 137 3.23 12.97 1.70
N LEU A 138 3.10 14.30 1.62
CA LEU A 138 4.18 15.19 1.18
C LEU A 138 5.24 15.43 2.27
N LEU A 139 4.93 15.11 3.53
CA LEU A 139 5.89 15.28 4.62
C LEU A 139 7.03 14.26 4.49
N PRO A 140 8.30 14.70 4.50
CA PRO A 140 9.43 13.79 4.50
C PRO A 140 9.40 12.87 5.73
N GLY A 141 9.54 11.54 5.52
CA GLY A 141 9.43 10.57 6.60
C GLY A 141 10.40 10.81 7.75
N PHE A 142 11.63 11.29 7.48
CA PHE A 142 12.59 11.61 8.52
C PHE A 142 12.13 12.80 9.39
N ALA A 143 11.53 13.83 8.78
CA ALA A 143 11.03 14.99 9.50
C ALA A 143 9.86 14.62 10.43
N THR A 144 8.96 13.77 9.94
CA THR A 144 7.87 13.18 10.72
C THR A 144 8.41 12.37 11.90
N ALA A 145 9.40 11.50 11.65
CA ALA A 145 10.03 10.68 12.71
C ALA A 145 10.71 11.56 13.78
N MET A 146 11.43 12.60 13.37
CA MET A 146 12.05 13.54 14.30
C MET A 146 11.01 14.33 15.10
N GLY A 147 9.93 14.80 14.46
CA GLY A 147 8.84 15.48 15.15
C GLY A 147 8.22 14.58 16.24
N TRP A 148 7.91 13.33 15.92
CA TRP A 148 7.39 12.38 16.90
C TRP A 148 8.40 12.04 18.00
N LEU A 149 9.70 11.98 17.67
CA LEU A 149 10.75 11.79 18.67
C LEU A 149 10.76 12.93 19.67
N PHE A 150 10.68 14.19 19.23
CA PHE A 150 10.57 15.34 20.14
C PHE A 150 9.28 15.35 20.96
N MET A 151 8.21 14.77 20.44
CA MET A 151 6.93 14.70 21.15
C MET A 151 6.89 13.57 22.19
N LEU A 152 7.36 12.36 21.84
CA LEU A 152 7.14 11.14 22.61
C LEU A 152 8.42 10.49 23.16
N HIS A 153 9.56 11.20 23.16
CA HIS A 153 10.80 10.67 23.76
C HIS A 153 10.60 10.48 25.28
N PRO A 154 11.00 9.33 25.85
CA PRO A 154 10.72 9.02 27.27
C PRO A 154 11.19 10.04 28.28
N ARG A 155 12.36 10.67 28.04
CA ARG A 155 12.98 11.61 28.99
C ARG A 155 12.70 13.07 28.70
N ILE A 156 12.64 13.46 27.43
CA ILE A 156 12.61 14.86 27.00
C ILE A 156 11.41 15.20 26.10
N GLY A 157 10.57 14.21 25.77
CA GLY A 157 9.41 14.42 24.90
C GLY A 157 8.39 15.35 25.56
N LEU A 158 7.94 16.35 24.80
CA LEU A 158 7.01 17.39 25.28
C LEU A 158 5.75 16.78 25.90
N VAL A 159 5.17 15.77 25.28
CA VAL A 159 3.97 15.10 25.78
C VAL A 159 4.26 14.36 27.09
N ASN A 160 5.38 13.65 27.17
CA ASN A 160 5.78 12.95 28.39
C ASN A 160 6.09 13.91 29.54
N VAL A 161 6.79 15.02 29.24
CA VAL A 161 7.06 16.08 30.24
C VAL A 161 5.75 16.69 30.74
N PHE A 162 4.77 16.91 29.86
CA PHE A 162 3.44 17.39 30.26
C PHE A 162 2.76 16.40 31.22
N PHE A 163 2.71 15.11 30.86
CA PHE A 163 2.06 14.10 31.70
C PHE A 163 2.78 13.89 33.04
N THR A 164 4.10 13.89 33.07
CA THR A 164 4.85 13.68 34.30
C THR A 164 4.85 14.89 35.25
N ARG A 165 4.83 16.12 34.70
CA ARG A 165 4.89 17.35 35.52
C ARG A 165 3.53 17.93 35.87
N ILE A 166 2.53 17.83 34.98
CA ILE A 166 1.23 18.46 35.13
C ILE A 166 0.17 17.47 35.61
N VAL A 167 0.15 16.25 35.06
CA VAL A 167 -0.83 15.20 35.40
C VAL A 167 -0.31 14.28 36.50
N VAL A 168 0.96 14.42 36.92
CA VAL A 168 1.60 13.68 38.03
C VAL A 168 1.64 12.16 37.78
N PHE A 169 2.03 11.74 36.58
CA PHE A 169 2.42 10.35 36.33
C PHE A 169 3.83 10.11 36.89
N SER A 170 4.06 8.98 37.55
CA SER A 170 5.36 8.60 38.09
C SER A 170 6.40 8.29 37.02
N GLU A 171 5.94 7.83 35.83
CA GLU A 171 6.79 7.48 34.69
C GLU A 171 6.22 8.03 33.38
N ALA A 172 7.07 8.15 32.37
CA ALA A 172 6.66 8.59 31.04
C ALA A 172 5.72 7.56 30.40
N PRO A 173 4.45 7.92 30.08
CA PRO A 173 3.49 6.97 29.57
C PRO A 173 3.77 6.51 28.12
N PHE A 174 4.55 7.28 27.37
CA PHE A 174 4.83 6.98 25.97
C PHE A 174 6.31 6.74 25.72
N ASN A 175 6.62 5.74 24.90
CA ASN A 175 7.99 5.47 24.46
C ASN A 175 8.01 5.13 22.97
N ILE A 176 8.42 6.11 22.15
CA ILE A 176 8.53 5.94 20.71
C ILE A 176 9.63 4.96 20.30
N ALA A 177 10.66 4.74 21.13
CA ALA A 177 11.77 3.84 20.82
C ALA A 177 11.44 2.35 20.95
N THR A 178 10.20 2.03 21.31
CA THR A 178 9.69 0.64 21.29
C THR A 178 9.18 0.26 19.89
N ILE A 179 9.10 -1.04 19.62
CA ILE A 179 8.54 -1.56 18.36
C ILE A 179 7.11 -1.05 18.14
N VAL A 180 6.31 -1.02 19.20
CA VAL A 180 4.93 -0.50 19.16
C VAL A 180 4.93 1.00 18.91
N GLY A 181 5.79 1.78 19.57
CA GLY A 181 5.91 3.23 19.35
C GLY A 181 6.34 3.57 17.92
N MET A 182 7.33 2.85 17.38
CA MET A 182 7.74 3.00 15.98
C MET A 182 6.63 2.61 15.01
N GLY A 183 5.91 1.51 15.28
CA GLY A 183 4.77 1.07 14.47
C GLY A 183 3.61 2.07 14.50
N TRP A 184 3.36 2.72 15.63
CA TRP A 184 2.39 3.80 15.77
C TRP A 184 2.71 4.97 14.81
N VAL A 185 3.94 5.47 14.87
CA VAL A 185 4.38 6.60 14.01
C VAL A 185 4.32 6.23 12.54
N GLN A 186 4.81 5.04 12.19
CA GLN A 186 4.77 4.55 10.81
C GLN A 186 3.33 4.38 10.34
N GLY A 187 2.43 3.87 11.18
CA GLY A 187 1.03 3.69 10.87
C GLY A 187 0.32 5.02 10.61
N LEU A 188 0.56 6.04 11.43
CA LEU A 188 0.04 7.39 11.17
C LEU A 188 0.57 7.99 9.86
N SER A 189 1.83 7.74 9.52
CA SER A 189 2.41 8.18 8.25
C SER A 189 1.81 7.47 7.04
N LEU A 190 1.33 6.23 7.20
CA LEU A 190 0.67 5.45 6.15
C LEU A 190 -0.86 5.64 6.11
N ALA A 191 -1.47 6.22 7.15
CA ALA A 191 -2.91 6.46 7.21
C ALA A 191 -3.45 7.26 6.00
N PRO A 192 -2.75 8.29 5.47
CA PRO A 192 -3.18 8.98 4.27
C PRO A 192 -3.24 8.08 3.03
N ILE A 193 -2.31 7.15 2.88
CA ILE A 193 -2.31 6.19 1.76
C ILE A 193 -3.49 5.24 1.90
N ALA A 194 -3.71 4.69 3.09
CA ALA A 194 -4.87 3.85 3.39
C ALA A 194 -6.19 4.60 3.12
N PHE A 195 -6.26 5.89 3.49
CA PHE A 195 -7.39 6.77 3.18
C PHE A 195 -7.66 6.86 1.68
N ILE A 196 -6.65 7.24 0.88
CA ILE A 196 -6.82 7.44 -0.57
C ILE A 196 -7.24 6.15 -1.27
N MET A 197 -6.58 5.03 -0.94
CA MET A 197 -6.92 3.73 -1.53
C MET A 197 -8.35 3.31 -1.18
N THR A 198 -8.75 3.46 0.08
CA THR A 198 -10.11 3.13 0.53
C THR A 198 -11.15 4.06 -0.08
N ALA A 199 -10.88 5.37 -0.13
CA ALA A 199 -11.79 6.34 -0.75
C ALA A 199 -11.99 6.05 -2.23
N ALA A 200 -10.94 5.64 -2.96
CA ALA A 200 -11.05 5.25 -4.36
C ALA A 200 -11.97 4.03 -4.55
N VAL A 201 -11.83 3.01 -3.69
CA VAL A 201 -12.70 1.83 -3.71
C VAL A 201 -14.14 2.20 -3.38
N LEU A 202 -14.37 3.00 -2.32
CA LEU A 202 -15.70 3.44 -1.94
C LEU A 202 -16.38 4.26 -3.04
N LYS A 203 -15.65 5.09 -3.78
CA LYS A 203 -16.19 5.82 -4.95
C LYS A 203 -16.59 4.92 -6.09
N ALA A 204 -15.91 3.79 -6.28
CA ALA A 204 -16.21 2.85 -7.35
C ALA A 204 -17.47 2.00 -7.07
N ILE A 205 -17.87 1.88 -5.82
CA ILE A 205 -19.09 1.17 -5.40
C ILE A 205 -20.28 2.12 -5.56
N ASP A 206 -21.29 1.69 -6.35
CA ASP A 206 -22.51 2.45 -6.57
C ASP A 206 -23.32 2.56 -5.25
N PRO A 207 -23.59 3.76 -4.74
CA PRO A 207 -24.39 3.95 -3.53
C PRO A 207 -25.80 3.37 -3.62
N ALA A 208 -26.36 3.26 -4.83
CA ALA A 208 -27.70 2.68 -5.04
C ALA A 208 -27.78 1.21 -4.61
N LEU A 209 -26.67 0.46 -4.68
CA LEU A 209 -26.59 -0.90 -4.18
C LEU A 209 -26.70 -0.98 -2.66
N GLU A 210 -26.09 -0.03 -1.97
CA GLU A 210 -26.16 0.08 -0.51
C GLU A 210 -27.57 0.48 -0.06
N GLU A 211 -28.19 1.46 -0.74
CA GLU A 211 -29.57 1.92 -0.45
C GLU A 211 -30.58 0.80 -0.70
N SER A 212 -30.49 0.06 -1.80
CA SER A 212 -31.39 -1.07 -2.10
C SER A 212 -31.30 -2.17 -1.05
N THR A 213 -30.10 -2.42 -0.51
CA THR A 213 -29.87 -3.41 0.54
C THR A 213 -30.47 -2.95 1.88
N GLN A 214 -30.38 -1.66 2.19
CA GLN A 214 -31.01 -1.07 3.38
C GLN A 214 -32.54 -1.10 3.27
N MET A 215 -33.12 -0.80 2.10
CA MET A 215 -34.56 -0.89 1.86
C MET A 215 -35.09 -2.33 1.98
N SER A 216 -34.24 -3.33 1.74
CA SER A 216 -34.55 -4.75 1.94
C SER A 216 -34.48 -5.19 3.41
N GLY A 217 -34.29 -4.24 4.38
CA GLY A 217 -34.27 -4.52 5.81
C GLY A 217 -32.92 -5.03 6.34
N ALA A 218 -31.85 -4.95 5.56
CA ALA A 218 -30.52 -5.36 6.02
C ALA A 218 -29.95 -4.33 7.01
N ASN A 219 -29.44 -4.81 8.14
CA ASN A 219 -28.78 -3.98 9.13
C ASN A 219 -27.41 -3.53 8.57
N PHE A 220 -26.90 -2.36 9.03
CA PHE A 220 -25.63 -1.76 8.63
C PHE A 220 -24.45 -2.77 8.55
N PHE A 221 -24.32 -3.65 9.56
CA PHE A 221 -23.31 -4.71 9.55
C PHE A 221 -23.48 -5.76 8.42
N ASN A 222 -24.71 -5.99 7.97
CA ASN A 222 -24.99 -6.90 6.86
C ASN A 222 -24.64 -6.29 5.49
N VAL A 223 -24.72 -4.96 5.37
CA VAL A 223 -24.31 -4.21 4.17
C VAL A 223 -22.79 -4.25 3.98
N ILE A 224 -22.03 -4.12 5.07
CA ILE A 224 -20.56 -4.15 5.03
C ILE A 224 -20.01 -5.58 4.81
N ARG A 225 -20.76 -6.61 5.22
CA ARG A 225 -20.31 -8.01 5.17
C ARG A 225 -20.51 -8.68 3.79
N LYS A 226 -21.35 -8.15 2.92
CA LYS A 226 -21.59 -8.66 1.55
C LYS A 226 -20.74 -7.94 0.54
#